data_d757cade9570f11ca404bd492403204a
#
_entry.id   d757cade9570f11ca404bd492403204a
#
_cell.length_a   1.000
_cell.length_b   1.000
_cell.length_c   1.000
_cell.angle_alpha   90.00
_cell.angle_beta   90.00
_cell.angle_gamma   90.00
#
_symmetry.space_group_name_H-M   'P 1'
#
loop_
_entity.id
_entity.type
_entity.pdbx_description
1 polymer ?
#
loop_
_entity_poly.entity_id
_entity_poly.type
_entity_poly.pdbx_seq_one_letter_code
_entity_poly.pdbx_strand_id
1 'polypeptide(L)'
;MALDPRPAAGMVFFERREIDLLMRLYGRMVAAGEWRDYGMAGLTDHAVFSIFRHAAEAPLYRVEKRPDLARKQGQWAVVGQGGVVLRRGHDLAQVLRVFDKGRFKVVD
;
A
#
# COMPACT_ATOMS: atom_id res chain seq x y z
N MET A 1 -10.82 27.04 14.72
CA MET A 1 -10.67 26.58 13.52
C MET A 1 -11.57 25.44 13.23
N ALA A 2 -12.18 25.52 12.19
CA ALA A 2 -13.09 24.51 11.88
C ALA A 2 -12.36 23.24 11.62
N LEU A 3 -12.93 22.18 12.07
CA LEU A 3 -12.36 20.94 11.82
C LEU A 3 -12.94 20.47 10.53
N ASP A 4 -12.16 20.53 9.52
CA ASP A 4 -12.60 20.08 8.22
C ASP A 4 -12.34 18.60 8.16
N PRO A 5 -13.36 17.77 7.98
CA PRO A 5 -13.14 16.33 7.92
C PRO A 5 -12.39 15.90 6.67
N ARG A 6 -12.25 16.78 5.72
CA ARG A 6 -11.50 16.45 4.52
C ARG A 6 -10.03 16.65 4.78
N PRO A 7 -9.17 16.00 4.01
CA PRO A 7 -7.74 16.21 4.14
C PRO A 7 -7.38 17.67 3.92
N ALA A 8 -6.33 18.10 4.56
CA ALA A 8 -5.80 19.42 4.30
C ALA A 8 -5.37 19.48 2.84
N ALA A 9 -5.29 20.71 2.33
CA ALA A 9 -4.88 20.90 0.96
C ALA A 9 -3.52 20.26 0.77
N GLY A 10 -3.36 19.51 -0.28
CA GLY A 10 -2.12 18.83 -0.57
C GLY A 10 -1.95 17.46 0.07
N MET A 11 -2.80 17.13 1.02
CA MET A 11 -2.70 15.82 1.64
C MET A 11 -3.38 14.78 0.78
N VAL A 12 -2.82 13.59 0.77
CA VAL A 12 -3.33 12.47 0.00
C VAL A 12 -3.83 11.41 0.95
N PHE A 13 -5.02 10.88 0.67
CA PHE A 13 -5.58 9.80 1.46
C PHE A 13 -6.08 8.70 0.54
N PHE A 14 -6.21 7.51 1.10
CA PHE A 14 -6.84 6.42 0.36
C PHE A 14 -8.34 6.62 0.38
N GLU A 15 -8.97 6.34 -0.74
CA GLU A 15 -10.42 6.35 -0.82
C GLU A 15 -10.97 5.06 -0.25
N ARG A 16 -12.25 5.06 0.07
CA ARG A 16 -12.86 3.92 0.69
C ARG A 16 -12.68 2.63 -0.07
N ARG A 17 -12.91 2.67 -1.38
CA ARG A 17 -12.79 1.45 -2.14
C ARG A 17 -11.34 1.01 -2.25
N GLU A 18 -10.41 1.94 -2.16
CA GLU A 18 -8.99 1.59 -2.13
C GLU A 18 -8.65 0.89 -0.83
N ILE A 19 -9.15 1.42 0.28
CA ILE A 19 -8.95 0.79 1.58
C ILE A 19 -9.55 -0.61 1.58
N ASP A 20 -10.73 -0.77 0.99
CA ASP A 20 -11.37 -2.08 0.94
C ASP A 20 -10.49 -3.09 0.21
N LEU A 21 -9.87 -2.71 -0.89
CA LEU A 21 -8.96 -3.60 -1.60
C LEU A 21 -7.75 -3.95 -0.76
N LEU A 22 -7.18 -2.94 -0.10
CA LEU A 22 -6.00 -3.16 0.74
C LEU A 22 -6.32 -4.08 1.91
N MET A 23 -7.44 -3.85 2.56
CA MET A 23 -7.79 -4.66 3.73
C MET A 23 -8.19 -6.08 3.36
N ARG A 24 -8.76 -6.25 2.18
CA ARG A 24 -9.08 -7.58 1.71
C ARG A 24 -7.82 -8.39 1.46
N LEU A 25 -6.84 -7.76 0.83
CA LEU A 25 -5.55 -8.40 0.63
C LEU A 25 -4.88 -8.68 1.98
N TYR A 26 -4.89 -7.69 2.87
CA TYR A 26 -4.26 -7.84 4.16
C TYR A 26 -4.84 -9.03 4.92
N GLY A 27 -6.17 -9.14 4.96
CA GLY A 27 -6.82 -10.25 5.65
C GLY A 27 -6.42 -11.60 5.08
N ARG A 28 -6.32 -11.68 3.76
CA ARG A 28 -5.92 -12.92 3.10
C ARG A 28 -4.50 -13.32 3.49
N MET A 29 -3.61 -12.34 3.54
CA MET A 29 -2.22 -12.61 3.85
C MET A 29 -1.99 -12.89 5.34
N VAL A 30 -2.82 -12.31 6.20
CA VAL A 30 -2.77 -12.63 7.62
C VAL A 30 -3.22 -14.07 7.81
N ALA A 31 -4.29 -14.46 7.12
CA ALA A 31 -4.79 -15.82 7.22
C ALA A 31 -3.77 -16.84 6.72
N ALA A 32 -2.93 -16.43 5.78
CA ALA A 32 -1.87 -17.27 5.27
C ALA A 32 -0.63 -17.27 6.15
N GLY A 33 -0.63 -16.49 7.24
CA GLY A 33 0.51 -16.43 8.14
C GLY A 33 1.64 -15.56 7.65
N GLU A 34 1.41 -14.74 6.61
CA GLU A 34 2.48 -13.97 6.00
C GLU A 34 2.66 -12.60 6.63
N TRP A 35 1.56 -11.97 7.02
CA TRP A 35 1.58 -10.61 7.55
C TRP A 35 0.94 -10.56 8.91
N ARG A 36 1.38 -9.60 9.76
CA ARG A 36 0.85 -9.52 11.11
C ARG A 36 0.33 -8.15 11.50
N ASP A 37 0.79 -7.10 10.85
CA ASP A 37 0.41 -5.77 11.26
C ASP A 37 0.47 -4.82 10.07
N TYR A 38 -0.22 -3.71 10.17
CA TYR A 38 -0.19 -2.70 9.14
C TYR A 38 -0.31 -1.32 9.74
N GLY A 39 0.09 -0.31 8.97
CA GLY A 39 -0.14 1.08 9.30
C GLY A 39 -0.59 1.80 8.05
N MET A 40 -1.28 2.90 8.23
CA MET A 40 -1.79 3.66 7.11
C MET A 40 -1.60 5.14 7.41
N ALA A 41 -1.07 5.88 6.46
CA ALA A 41 -0.82 7.30 6.66
C ALA A 41 -1.09 8.09 5.39
N GLY A 42 -1.64 9.27 5.57
CA GLY A 42 -1.78 10.23 4.47
C GLY A 42 -0.75 11.32 4.67
N LEU A 43 -0.02 11.63 3.60
CA LEU A 43 1.04 12.61 3.63
C LEU A 43 0.81 13.67 2.57
N THR A 44 1.68 14.64 2.50
CA THR A 44 1.47 15.76 1.60
C THR A 44 1.38 15.35 0.14
N ASP A 45 2.26 14.49 -0.30
CA ASP A 45 2.29 14.13 -1.71
C ASP A 45 1.93 12.68 -1.97
N HIS A 46 1.68 11.90 -0.93
CA HIS A 46 1.32 10.50 -1.15
C HIS A 46 0.67 9.91 0.09
N ALA A 47 0.02 8.78 -0.10
CA ALA A 47 -0.50 7.98 1.00
C ALA A 47 0.25 6.65 1.00
N VAL A 48 0.40 6.06 2.16
CA VAL A 48 1.16 4.84 2.28
C VAL A 48 0.45 3.85 3.20
N PHE A 49 0.43 2.59 2.79
CA PHE A 49 -0.09 1.48 3.55
C PHE A 49 1.11 0.56 3.80
N SER A 50 1.55 0.49 5.04
CA SER A 50 2.75 -0.26 5.40
C SER A 50 2.36 -1.60 5.98
N ILE A 51 3.08 -2.64 5.61
CA ILE A 51 2.79 -4.01 5.98
C ILE A 51 3.98 -4.56 6.75
N PHE A 52 3.72 -5.17 7.89
CA PHE A 52 4.77 -5.64 8.79
C PHE A 52 4.60 -7.11 9.11
N ARG A 53 5.72 -7.76 9.37
CA ARG A 53 5.68 -9.07 9.97
C ARG A 53 5.63 -8.92 11.49
N HIS A 54 6.36 -7.95 12.01
CA HIS A 54 6.33 -7.62 13.44
C HIS A 54 6.27 -6.11 13.56
N ALA A 55 5.48 -5.63 14.50
CA ALA A 55 5.22 -4.20 14.62
C ALA A 55 6.47 -3.38 14.88
N ALA A 56 7.47 -3.97 15.51
CA ALA A 56 8.66 -3.23 15.86
C ALA A 56 9.70 -3.17 14.75
N GLU A 57 9.43 -3.80 13.64
CA GLU A 57 10.41 -3.87 12.56
C GLU A 57 10.07 -2.88 11.46
N ALA A 58 10.99 -2.73 10.52
CA ALA A 58 10.70 -1.96 9.33
C ALA A 58 9.64 -2.71 8.51
N PRO A 59 8.87 -2.01 7.68
CA PRO A 59 7.87 -2.67 6.88
C PRO A 59 8.47 -3.67 5.90
N LEU A 60 7.76 -4.76 5.68
CA LEU A 60 8.10 -5.70 4.63
C LEU A 60 7.82 -5.07 3.27
N TYR A 61 6.69 -4.39 3.18
CA TYR A 61 6.23 -3.77 1.94
C TYR A 61 5.50 -2.49 2.27
N ARG A 62 5.46 -1.58 1.29
CA ARG A 62 4.61 -0.42 1.35
C ARG A 62 3.81 -0.35 0.06
N VAL A 63 2.54 -0.04 0.16
CA VAL A 63 1.74 0.27 -1.01
C VAL A 63 1.57 1.78 -1.01
N GLU A 64 2.03 2.42 -2.06
CA GLU A 64 2.03 3.88 -2.14
C GLU A 64 1.06 4.37 -3.19
N LYS A 65 0.36 5.43 -2.85
CA LYS A 65 -0.51 6.14 -3.76
C LYS A 65 0.10 7.51 -4.00
N ARG A 66 0.56 7.77 -5.21
CA ARG A 66 1.16 9.06 -5.58
C ARG A 66 0.40 9.66 -6.74
N PRO A 67 -0.61 10.50 -6.46
CA PRO A 67 -1.46 11.04 -7.52
C PRO A 67 -0.70 11.83 -8.56
N ASP A 68 0.43 12.44 -8.20
CA ASP A 68 1.22 13.18 -9.16
C ASP A 68 1.69 12.32 -10.32
N LEU A 69 1.75 11.02 -10.11
CA LEU A 69 2.21 10.11 -11.15
C LEU A 69 1.07 9.47 -11.93
N ALA A 70 -0.17 9.90 -11.66
CA ALA A 70 -1.33 9.27 -12.28
C ALA A 70 -1.28 9.31 -13.80
N ARG A 71 -0.72 10.38 -14.35
CA ARG A 71 -0.66 10.52 -15.80
C ARG A 71 0.70 10.18 -16.36
N LYS A 72 1.55 9.63 -15.57
CA LYS A 72 2.90 9.29 -15.99
C LYS A 72 3.12 7.81 -15.84
N GLN A 73 3.75 7.42 -14.77
CA GLN A 73 4.10 6.03 -14.55
C GLN A 73 3.02 5.23 -13.85
N GLY A 74 2.03 5.92 -13.32
CA GLY A 74 0.98 5.28 -12.52
C GLY A 74 1.11 5.67 -11.07
N GLN A 75 -0.04 5.93 -10.43
CA GLN A 75 -0.01 6.44 -9.07
C GLN A 75 0.20 5.36 -8.00
N TRP A 76 0.08 4.09 -8.37
CA TRP A 76 0.17 2.99 -7.41
C TRP A 76 1.50 2.28 -7.53
N ALA A 77 2.08 1.95 -6.39
CA ALA A 77 3.31 1.16 -6.39
C ALA A 77 3.36 0.27 -5.17
N VAL A 78 3.92 -0.92 -5.34
CA VAL A 78 4.30 -1.77 -4.23
C VAL A 78 5.81 -1.67 -4.11
N VAL A 79 6.27 -1.31 -2.92
CA VAL A 79 7.68 -1.07 -2.65
C VAL A 79 8.15 -2.07 -1.60
N GLY A 80 9.21 -2.77 -1.88
CA GLY A 80 9.78 -3.73 -0.95
C GLY A 80 10.82 -3.10 -0.05
N GLN A 81 11.47 -3.92 0.73
CA GLN A 81 12.51 -3.47 1.63
C GLN A 81 13.63 -2.84 0.84
N GLY A 82 14.24 -1.83 1.43
CA GLY A 82 15.31 -1.13 0.74
C GLY A 82 14.80 -0.15 -0.30
N GLY A 83 13.50 0.03 -0.40
CA GLY A 83 12.94 0.99 -1.35
C GLY A 83 12.82 0.48 -2.77
N VAL A 84 12.95 -0.82 -2.98
CA VAL A 84 12.87 -1.38 -4.32
C VAL A 84 11.42 -1.42 -4.77
N VAL A 85 11.12 -0.80 -5.91
CA VAL A 85 9.77 -0.80 -6.45
C VAL A 85 9.55 -2.15 -7.13
N LEU A 86 8.61 -2.92 -6.59
CA LEU A 86 8.31 -4.24 -7.13
C LEU A 86 7.33 -4.16 -8.29
N ARG A 87 6.43 -3.21 -8.23
CA ARG A 87 5.47 -3.02 -9.29
C ARG A 87 4.88 -1.62 -9.20
N ARG A 88 4.64 -1.01 -10.34
CA ARG A 88 3.99 0.28 -10.42
C ARG A 88 2.95 0.23 -11.52
N GLY A 89 1.85 0.94 -11.34
CA GLY A 89 0.83 0.97 -12.36
C GLY A 89 -0.29 1.93 -12.05
N HIS A 90 -1.28 1.92 -12.94
CA HIS A 90 -2.39 2.86 -12.86
C HIS A 90 -3.59 2.30 -12.11
N ASP A 91 -3.67 1.00 -11.94
CA ASP A 91 -4.80 0.34 -11.32
C ASP A 91 -4.35 -0.41 -10.09
N LEU A 92 -4.92 -0.06 -8.94
CA LEU A 92 -4.50 -0.66 -7.67
C LEU A 92 -4.67 -2.18 -7.67
N ALA A 93 -5.81 -2.67 -8.13
CA ALA A 93 -6.05 -4.10 -8.12
C ALA A 93 -5.00 -4.85 -8.92
N GLN A 94 -4.61 -4.28 -10.05
CA GLN A 94 -3.58 -4.89 -10.88
C GLN A 94 -2.22 -4.87 -10.18
N VAL A 95 -1.88 -3.75 -9.55
CA VAL A 95 -0.61 -3.63 -8.87
C VAL A 95 -0.52 -4.62 -7.72
N LEU A 96 -1.62 -4.79 -6.99
CA LEU A 96 -1.64 -5.71 -5.85
C LEU A 96 -1.51 -7.17 -6.27
N ARG A 97 -1.68 -7.47 -7.54
CA ARG A 97 -1.54 -8.85 -8.01
C ARG A 97 -0.11 -9.36 -7.92
N VAL A 98 0.83 -8.47 -7.65
CA VAL A 98 2.20 -8.91 -7.41
C VAL A 98 2.22 -9.90 -6.24
N PHE A 99 1.27 -9.78 -5.29
CA PHE A 99 1.20 -10.68 -4.15
C PHE A 99 0.46 -11.97 -4.45
N ASP A 100 -0.27 -12.04 -5.54
CA ASP A 100 -1.03 -13.24 -5.86
C ASP A 100 -0.15 -14.35 -6.41
N LYS A 101 1.03 -14.00 -6.78
CA LYS A 101 1.83 -14.94 -7.43
C LYS A 101 2.40 -15.99 -6.55
N GLY A 102 2.22 -15.88 -5.30
CA GLY A 102 2.63 -16.93 -4.39
C GLY A 102 4.05 -17.37 -4.52
N ARG A 103 4.72 -16.90 -5.52
CA ARG A 103 6.02 -17.30 -5.70
C ARG A 103 6.90 -16.75 -4.72
N PHE A 104 6.39 -15.79 -4.03
CA PHE A 104 7.16 -15.27 -2.99
C PHE A 104 7.49 -16.30 -1.98
N LYS A 105 6.68 -17.29 -1.88
CA LYS A 105 6.91 -18.20 -0.88
C LYS A 105 7.51 -19.38 -1.40
N VAL A 106 7.76 -19.45 -2.44
CA VAL A 106 8.22 -20.59 -2.86
C VAL A 106 9.48 -20.88 -2.84
N VAL A 107 9.81 -20.93 -2.77
CA VAL A 107 10.67 -21.15 -2.82
C VAL A 107 11.17 -21.76 -2.25
N ASP A 108 11.18 -22.30 -2.24
CA ASP A 108 11.54 -22.66 -1.87
C ASP A 108 11.85 -22.99 -1.70
#